data_a0d744d200e0bd0b47529241415bb799
#
_entry.id   a0d744d200e0bd0b47529241415bb799
#
_cell.length_a   1.000
_cell.length_b   1.000
_cell.length_c   1.000
_cell.angle_alpha   90.00
_cell.angle_beta   90.00
_cell.angle_gamma   90.00
#
_symmetry.space_group_name_H-M   'P 1'
#
loop_
_entity.id
_entity.type
_entity.pdbx_description
1 polymer ?
#
loop_
_entity_poly.entity_id
_entity_poly.type
_entity_poly.pdbx_seq_one_letter_code
_entity_poly.pdbx_strand_id
1 'polypeptide(L)'
;MSFKNKLISRVPFIYILHKTQNINEAKLFIKGYNAIIKNNLFDKKFYLNKYPKVKNSGIDPLLHYIFFGFDEGKKPNADFDGLFYKYHYGDVNINPLVHYSLYGINQNRQIKVANEDLINFNDLNKINILFVLHEKIGTIGGTGFTNLDVINNLDDKFQAFILTSDGEDFELWKVGSTLEKIANFNYHAEKHEFLDSKLATIYEEILSKLDIRIIHINHLINHTFDLVELANKKDIPYVLSIHDFYYICPSIHLIDENFNYCEFKCGDCKYENILKKWREYSFKLLKYAYLNIVPSSSVIKTYRLIFSDLNNFKLIEHGRNIKKSDIKPKLTKNPIKIAILGHISQHKGSLLIKKLKKLDKNNLLEFHFMGTTIPNLNKYGVNHGRYEREDFNKVISEINPSFIAILSTCPETFSHTLTESWMTGIPVIATNLGALKERISKTGGGWLVDYKNPQKIYDTILSIDDETYLKKVENISKIKFKSIEDMASEYNKVYGDIANEL
;
A
#
# COMPACT_ATOMS: atom_id res chain seq x y z
N MET A 1 0.71 -22.18 -12.74
CA MET A 1 -0.65 -22.66 -13.09
C MET A 1 -0.58 -24.13 -13.51
N SER A 2 -1.49 -24.99 -13.01
CA SER A 2 -1.59 -26.37 -13.46
C SER A 2 -2.05 -26.43 -14.93
N PHE A 3 -1.75 -27.53 -15.63
CA PHE A 3 -2.16 -27.71 -17.04
C PHE A 3 -3.67 -27.55 -17.24
N LYS A 4 -4.48 -27.99 -16.27
CA LYS A 4 -5.95 -27.85 -16.24
C LYS A 4 -6.37 -26.37 -16.19
N ASN A 5 -5.70 -25.53 -15.41
CA ASN A 5 -5.98 -24.09 -15.30
C ASN A 5 -5.57 -23.32 -16.56
N LYS A 6 -4.52 -23.76 -17.29
CA LYS A 6 -4.14 -23.20 -18.59
C LYS A 6 -5.14 -23.50 -19.69
N LEU A 7 -5.82 -24.65 -19.65
CA LEU A 7 -6.87 -25.01 -20.64
C LEU A 7 -8.15 -24.21 -20.41
N ILE A 8 -8.57 -24.10 -19.16
CA ILE A 8 -9.76 -23.32 -18.74
C ILE A 8 -9.60 -21.84 -19.11
N SER A 9 -8.41 -21.26 -18.94
CA SER A 9 -8.17 -19.84 -19.22
C SER A 9 -8.17 -19.47 -20.72
N ARG A 10 -8.21 -20.46 -21.62
CA ARG A 10 -8.31 -20.26 -23.08
C ARG A 10 -9.73 -20.24 -23.61
N VAL A 11 -10.71 -20.69 -22.79
CA VAL A 11 -12.13 -20.67 -23.17
C VAL A 11 -12.82 -19.62 -22.30
N PRO A 12 -13.09 -18.40 -22.82
CA PRO A 12 -13.56 -17.26 -22.03
C PRO A 12 -14.76 -17.58 -21.14
N PHE A 13 -15.76 -18.27 -21.67
CA PHE A 13 -16.99 -18.58 -20.95
C PHE A 13 -16.76 -19.52 -19.74
N ILE A 14 -15.90 -20.52 -19.90
CA ILE A 14 -15.54 -21.44 -18.79
C ILE A 14 -14.75 -20.69 -17.73
N TYR A 15 -13.87 -19.79 -18.14
CA TYR A 15 -13.11 -18.98 -17.20
C TYR A 15 -14.00 -18.03 -16.40
N ILE A 16 -14.94 -17.35 -17.06
CA ILE A 16 -15.92 -16.47 -16.40
C ILE A 16 -16.75 -17.27 -15.39
N LEU A 17 -17.32 -18.42 -15.78
CA LEU A 17 -18.08 -19.28 -14.87
C LEU A 17 -17.29 -19.74 -13.65
N HIS A 18 -15.97 -19.93 -13.78
CA HIS A 18 -15.11 -20.32 -12.69
C HIS A 18 -14.74 -19.14 -11.74
N LYS A 19 -14.81 -17.91 -12.26
CA LYS A 19 -14.40 -16.69 -11.54
C LYS A 19 -15.57 -15.96 -10.87
N THR A 20 -16.78 -16.17 -11.33
CA THR A 20 -17.98 -15.52 -10.77
C THR A 20 -18.60 -16.36 -9.65
N GLN A 21 -19.31 -15.69 -8.75
CA GLN A 21 -19.89 -16.32 -7.55
C GLN A 21 -21.20 -17.06 -7.86
N ASN A 22 -21.91 -16.63 -8.92
CA ASN A 22 -23.20 -17.22 -9.31
C ASN A 22 -23.48 -17.07 -10.81
N ILE A 23 -24.52 -17.80 -11.28
CA ILE A 23 -24.89 -17.86 -12.70
C ILE A 23 -25.33 -16.49 -13.25
N ASN A 24 -25.99 -15.65 -12.46
CA ASN A 24 -26.44 -14.34 -12.93
C ASN A 24 -25.26 -13.39 -13.17
N GLU A 25 -24.30 -13.38 -12.26
CA GLU A 25 -23.06 -12.66 -12.42
C GLU A 25 -22.29 -13.17 -13.65
N ALA A 26 -22.17 -14.48 -13.82
CA ALA A 26 -21.54 -15.07 -15.00
C ALA A 26 -22.19 -14.62 -16.30
N LYS A 27 -23.52 -14.62 -16.38
CA LYS A 27 -24.27 -14.13 -17.55
C LYS A 27 -23.97 -12.66 -17.85
N LEU A 28 -23.89 -11.82 -16.81
CA LEU A 28 -23.56 -10.39 -16.94
C LEU A 28 -22.18 -10.19 -17.54
N PHE A 29 -21.15 -10.86 -16.97
CA PHE A 29 -19.77 -10.77 -17.47
C PHE A 29 -19.59 -11.35 -18.87
N ILE A 30 -20.30 -12.45 -19.23
CA ILE A 30 -20.32 -13.01 -20.59
C ILE A 30 -20.90 -11.99 -21.57
N LYS A 31 -22.04 -11.36 -21.21
CA LYS A 31 -22.65 -10.31 -22.02
C LYS A 31 -21.73 -9.12 -22.22
N GLY A 32 -21.07 -8.68 -21.15
CA GLY A 32 -20.07 -7.60 -21.18
C GLY A 32 -18.86 -7.95 -22.04
N TYR A 33 -18.27 -9.13 -21.87
CA TYR A 33 -17.16 -9.62 -22.68
C TYR A 33 -17.48 -9.56 -24.18
N ASN A 34 -18.65 -10.07 -24.58
CA ASN A 34 -19.10 -10.04 -25.97
C ASN A 34 -19.34 -8.61 -26.46
N ALA A 35 -19.92 -7.74 -25.63
CA ALA A 35 -20.15 -6.34 -25.98
C ALA A 35 -18.85 -5.56 -26.16
N ILE A 36 -17.85 -5.81 -25.33
CA ILE A 36 -16.51 -5.20 -25.46
C ILE A 36 -15.88 -5.59 -26.80
N ILE A 37 -15.92 -6.86 -27.17
CA ILE A 37 -15.40 -7.32 -28.48
C ILE A 37 -16.19 -6.72 -29.64
N LYS A 38 -17.54 -6.78 -29.59
CA LYS A 38 -18.39 -6.24 -30.63
C LYS A 38 -18.15 -4.76 -30.90
N ASN A 39 -17.94 -3.98 -29.87
CA ASN A 39 -17.73 -2.53 -29.95
C ASN A 39 -16.26 -2.12 -30.04
N ASN A 40 -15.33 -3.07 -30.18
CA ASN A 40 -13.88 -2.85 -30.27
C ASN A 40 -13.31 -1.96 -29.13
N LEU A 41 -13.76 -2.21 -27.90
CA LEU A 41 -13.37 -1.40 -26.72
C LEU A 41 -12.08 -1.86 -26.03
N PHE A 42 -11.49 -2.97 -26.46
CA PHE A 42 -10.27 -3.52 -25.91
C PHE A 42 -9.18 -3.66 -26.99
N ASP A 43 -8.07 -2.94 -26.81
CA ASP A 43 -6.90 -3.08 -27.70
C ASP A 43 -5.91 -4.11 -27.14
N LYS A 44 -6.01 -5.33 -27.66
CA LYS A 44 -5.12 -6.44 -27.26
C LYS A 44 -3.63 -6.14 -27.52
N LYS A 45 -3.31 -5.44 -28.62
CA LYS A 45 -1.92 -5.12 -28.99
C LYS A 45 -1.36 -4.09 -28.04
N PHE A 46 -2.09 -3.00 -27.80
CA PHE A 46 -1.76 -2.00 -26.79
C PHE A 46 -1.54 -2.67 -25.42
N TYR A 47 -2.51 -3.48 -24.98
CA TYR A 47 -2.48 -4.09 -23.64
C TYR A 47 -1.27 -5.01 -23.42
N LEU A 48 -0.95 -5.88 -24.39
CA LEU A 48 0.17 -6.80 -24.28
C LEU A 48 1.53 -6.12 -24.44
N ASN A 49 1.61 -5.03 -25.23
CA ASN A 49 2.83 -4.24 -25.36
C ASN A 49 3.13 -3.47 -24.07
N LYS A 50 2.09 -2.84 -23.49
CA LYS A 50 2.22 -2.06 -22.26
C LYS A 50 2.42 -2.95 -21.03
N TYR A 51 1.84 -4.14 -21.01
CA TYR A 51 1.89 -5.07 -19.87
C TYR A 51 2.44 -6.46 -20.26
N PRO A 52 3.74 -6.59 -20.61
CA PRO A 52 4.31 -7.81 -21.18
C PRO A 52 4.22 -9.03 -20.24
N LYS A 53 4.16 -8.81 -18.92
CA LYS A 53 3.95 -9.90 -17.94
C LYS A 53 2.64 -10.63 -18.12
N VAL A 54 1.61 -9.98 -18.64
CA VAL A 54 0.30 -10.59 -18.93
C VAL A 54 0.42 -11.66 -20.02
N LYS A 55 1.27 -11.44 -21.03
CA LYS A 55 1.54 -12.42 -22.08
C LYS A 55 2.00 -13.77 -21.52
N ASN A 56 2.78 -13.74 -20.45
CA ASN A 56 3.33 -14.94 -19.80
C ASN A 56 2.34 -15.62 -18.85
N SER A 57 1.24 -14.99 -18.50
CA SER A 57 0.22 -15.56 -17.61
C SER A 57 -0.58 -16.69 -18.26
N GLY A 58 -0.69 -16.68 -19.60
CA GLY A 58 -1.50 -17.62 -20.39
C GLY A 58 -3.01 -17.40 -20.28
N ILE A 59 -3.44 -16.29 -19.65
CA ILE A 59 -4.85 -15.86 -19.56
C ILE A 59 -5.18 -15.04 -20.82
N ASP A 60 -6.41 -15.13 -21.33
CA ASP A 60 -6.88 -14.21 -22.37
C ASP A 60 -6.72 -12.76 -21.87
N PRO A 61 -6.11 -11.85 -22.65
CA PRO A 61 -5.81 -10.50 -22.20
C PRO A 61 -7.03 -9.67 -21.77
N LEU A 62 -8.17 -9.84 -22.43
CA LEU A 62 -9.41 -9.17 -22.04
C LEU A 62 -9.95 -9.73 -20.72
N LEU A 63 -9.93 -11.05 -20.53
CA LEU A 63 -10.28 -11.67 -19.25
C LEU A 63 -9.32 -11.24 -18.13
N HIS A 64 -8.03 -11.13 -18.44
CA HIS A 64 -7.07 -10.60 -17.49
C HIS A 64 -7.46 -9.18 -17.06
N TYR A 65 -7.80 -8.29 -18.02
CA TYR A 65 -8.23 -6.93 -17.71
C TYR A 65 -9.51 -6.91 -16.85
N ILE A 66 -10.50 -7.70 -17.21
CA ILE A 66 -11.81 -7.74 -16.53
C ILE A 66 -11.67 -8.18 -15.06
N PHE A 67 -10.89 -9.21 -14.78
CA PHE A 67 -10.82 -9.84 -13.45
C PHE A 67 -9.63 -9.44 -12.58
N PHE A 68 -8.64 -8.77 -13.15
CA PHE A 68 -7.42 -8.37 -12.42
C PHE A 68 -6.86 -7.02 -12.88
N GLY A 69 -6.82 -6.81 -14.19
CA GLY A 69 -6.06 -5.70 -14.76
C GLY A 69 -6.60 -4.33 -14.38
N PHE A 70 -7.90 -4.18 -14.23
CA PHE A 70 -8.48 -2.93 -13.74
C PHE A 70 -8.05 -2.65 -12.30
N ASP A 71 -8.15 -3.63 -11.40
CA ASP A 71 -7.74 -3.49 -9.99
C ASP A 71 -6.22 -3.34 -9.83
N GLU A 72 -5.46 -3.75 -10.85
CA GLU A 72 -4.01 -3.51 -10.95
C GLU A 72 -3.68 -2.17 -11.62
N GLY A 73 -4.65 -1.29 -11.85
CA GLY A 73 -4.46 0.04 -12.46
C GLY A 73 -4.17 0.02 -13.97
N LYS A 74 -4.41 -1.09 -14.67
CA LYS A 74 -4.13 -1.22 -16.11
C LYS A 74 -5.21 -0.58 -16.97
N LYS A 75 -4.81 -0.02 -18.14
CA LYS A 75 -5.72 0.55 -19.13
C LYS A 75 -6.03 -0.48 -20.24
N PRO A 76 -7.28 -0.62 -20.67
CA PRO A 76 -7.67 -1.59 -21.72
C PRO A 76 -7.29 -1.15 -23.13
N ASN A 77 -7.17 0.15 -23.35
CA ASN A 77 -6.75 0.84 -24.57
C ASN A 77 -6.20 2.23 -24.20
N ALA A 78 -5.82 3.04 -25.19
CA ALA A 78 -5.23 4.36 -24.96
C ALA A 78 -6.23 5.42 -24.44
N ASP A 79 -7.54 5.24 -24.71
CA ASP A 79 -8.54 6.28 -24.48
C ASP A 79 -9.41 6.02 -23.24
N PHE A 80 -9.66 4.77 -22.87
CA PHE A 80 -10.57 4.43 -21.77
C PHE A 80 -9.87 4.56 -20.41
N ASP A 81 -10.28 5.54 -19.62
CA ASP A 81 -9.85 5.72 -18.25
C ASP A 81 -10.88 5.07 -17.28
N GLY A 82 -10.57 3.85 -16.85
CA GLY A 82 -11.48 3.08 -15.98
C GLY A 82 -11.67 3.70 -14.60
N LEU A 83 -10.64 4.37 -14.05
CA LEU A 83 -10.75 5.05 -12.75
C LEU A 83 -11.63 6.30 -12.87
N PHE A 84 -11.38 7.14 -13.90
CA PHE A 84 -12.28 8.27 -14.18
C PHE A 84 -13.72 7.77 -14.29
N TYR A 85 -13.98 6.77 -15.15
CA TYR A 85 -15.33 6.26 -15.39
C TYR A 85 -15.99 5.74 -14.12
N LYS A 86 -15.26 5.01 -13.28
CA LYS A 86 -15.76 4.46 -12.01
C LYS A 86 -16.16 5.54 -11.01
N TYR A 87 -15.32 6.54 -10.84
CA TYR A 87 -15.55 7.59 -9.82
C TYR A 87 -16.46 8.71 -10.30
N HIS A 88 -16.48 8.98 -11.62
CA HIS A 88 -17.37 9.99 -12.20
C HIS A 88 -18.84 9.56 -12.22
N TYR A 89 -19.10 8.26 -12.39
CA TYR A 89 -20.46 7.70 -12.42
C TYR A 89 -20.70 6.82 -11.20
N GLY A 90 -21.59 7.25 -10.29
CA GLY A 90 -21.83 6.58 -9.01
C GLY A 90 -22.55 5.22 -9.08
N ASP A 91 -22.97 4.78 -10.27
CA ASP A 91 -23.67 3.51 -10.50
C ASP A 91 -22.75 2.38 -11.00
N VAL A 92 -21.43 2.63 -11.11
CA VAL A 92 -20.44 1.67 -11.62
C VAL A 92 -19.99 0.71 -10.51
N ASN A 93 -20.74 -0.37 -10.33
CA ASN A 93 -20.53 -1.39 -9.30
C ASN A 93 -19.84 -2.69 -9.80
N ILE A 94 -19.50 -2.73 -11.10
CA ILE A 94 -18.76 -3.83 -11.73
C ILE A 94 -17.54 -3.28 -12.47
N ASN A 95 -16.73 -4.16 -13.10
CA ASN A 95 -15.62 -3.70 -13.93
C ASN A 95 -16.05 -2.55 -14.87
N PRO A 96 -15.38 -1.39 -14.86
CA PRO A 96 -15.81 -0.18 -15.59
C PRO A 96 -15.98 -0.38 -17.10
N LEU A 97 -15.12 -1.17 -17.75
CA LEU A 97 -15.24 -1.44 -19.19
C LEU A 97 -16.43 -2.33 -19.50
N VAL A 98 -16.71 -3.30 -18.62
CA VAL A 98 -17.92 -4.14 -18.71
C VAL A 98 -19.17 -3.26 -18.57
N HIS A 99 -19.20 -2.40 -17.56
CA HIS A 99 -20.29 -1.46 -17.32
C HIS A 99 -20.49 -0.52 -18.52
N TYR A 100 -19.41 0.11 -19.00
CA TYR A 100 -19.46 1.00 -20.15
C TYR A 100 -20.00 0.28 -21.41
N SER A 101 -19.53 -0.94 -21.69
CA SER A 101 -19.96 -1.70 -22.85
C SER A 101 -21.44 -2.08 -22.84
N LEU A 102 -22.02 -2.24 -21.65
CA LEU A 102 -23.43 -2.65 -21.49
C LEU A 102 -24.39 -1.47 -21.36
N TYR A 103 -23.95 -0.39 -20.73
CA TYR A 103 -24.81 0.73 -20.35
C TYR A 103 -24.29 2.09 -20.83
N GLY A 104 -22.99 2.36 -20.64
CA GLY A 104 -22.40 3.69 -20.84
C GLY A 104 -22.42 4.17 -22.28
N ILE A 105 -22.23 3.27 -23.26
CA ILE A 105 -22.27 3.61 -24.70
C ILE A 105 -23.62 4.19 -25.07
N ASN A 106 -24.71 3.55 -24.66
CA ASN A 106 -26.07 4.00 -24.99
C ASN A 106 -26.47 5.30 -24.30
N GLN A 107 -25.72 5.67 -23.25
CA GLN A 107 -25.93 6.90 -22.48
C GLN A 107 -24.94 8.00 -22.89
N ASN A 108 -24.10 7.78 -23.91
CA ASN A 108 -23.04 8.69 -24.36
C ASN A 108 -22.13 9.15 -23.21
N ARG A 109 -21.81 8.25 -22.27
CA ARG A 109 -20.98 8.58 -21.11
C ARG A 109 -19.54 8.88 -21.53
N GLN A 110 -18.93 9.87 -20.88
CA GLN A 110 -17.51 10.19 -21.06
C GLN A 110 -16.65 9.03 -20.54
N ILE A 111 -15.53 8.78 -21.21
CA ILE A 111 -14.60 7.68 -20.90
C ILE A 111 -13.24 8.14 -20.38
N LYS A 112 -13.04 9.44 -20.35
CA LYS A 112 -11.84 10.11 -19.84
C LYS A 112 -12.19 11.52 -19.38
N VAL A 113 -11.34 12.10 -18.52
CA VAL A 113 -11.50 13.47 -18.06
C VAL A 113 -11.48 14.45 -19.25
N ALA A 114 -12.37 15.44 -19.22
CA ALA A 114 -12.32 16.58 -20.12
C ALA A 114 -11.15 17.51 -19.71
N ASN A 115 -10.52 18.18 -20.68
CA ASN A 115 -9.50 19.21 -20.39
C ASN A 115 -10.22 20.50 -19.94
N GLU A 116 -10.59 20.58 -18.67
CA GLU A 116 -11.10 21.78 -18.04
C GLU A 116 -9.96 22.59 -17.42
N ASP A 117 -10.12 23.92 -17.33
CA ASP A 117 -9.15 24.74 -16.64
C ASP A 117 -9.19 24.45 -15.12
N LEU A 118 -8.07 24.14 -14.53
CA LEU A 118 -7.95 23.80 -13.11
C LEU A 118 -8.49 24.88 -12.19
N ILE A 119 -8.48 26.15 -12.61
CA ILE A 119 -9.01 27.25 -11.82
C ILE A 119 -10.50 27.08 -11.46
N ASN A 120 -11.26 26.34 -12.28
CA ASN A 120 -12.68 26.07 -12.03
C ASN A 120 -12.92 25.14 -10.83
N PHE A 121 -11.90 24.44 -10.38
CA PHE A 121 -11.98 23.53 -9.24
C PHE A 121 -11.54 24.14 -7.92
N ASN A 122 -11.02 25.39 -7.95
CA ASN A 122 -10.61 26.12 -6.75
C ASN A 122 -11.84 26.49 -5.91
N ASP A 123 -11.78 26.25 -4.59
CA ASP A 123 -12.77 26.72 -3.63
C ASP A 123 -12.14 27.81 -2.74
N LEU A 124 -12.45 29.05 -3.07
CA LEU A 124 -11.91 30.23 -2.35
C LEU A 124 -12.33 30.31 -0.88
N ASN A 125 -13.33 29.54 -0.45
CA ASN A 125 -13.80 29.52 0.94
C ASN A 125 -13.04 28.47 1.78
N LYS A 126 -12.17 27.70 1.16
CA LYS A 126 -11.41 26.61 1.82
C LYS A 126 -9.91 26.78 1.64
N ILE A 127 -9.16 26.19 2.55
CA ILE A 127 -7.71 26.10 2.44
C ILE A 127 -7.37 24.85 1.65
N ASN A 128 -6.79 25.03 0.47
CA ASN A 128 -6.49 23.95 -0.44
C ASN A 128 -5.19 23.22 -0.05
N ILE A 129 -5.28 21.92 0.16
CA ILE A 129 -4.17 21.02 0.48
C ILE A 129 -3.92 20.09 -0.69
N LEU A 130 -2.68 20.05 -1.18
CA LEU A 130 -2.24 19.08 -2.19
C LEU A 130 -1.57 17.88 -1.51
N PHE A 131 -2.21 16.72 -1.58
CA PHE A 131 -1.64 15.43 -1.19
C PHE A 131 -0.89 14.80 -2.35
N VAL A 132 0.39 14.45 -2.16
CA VAL A 132 1.25 13.87 -3.19
C VAL A 132 1.54 12.41 -2.87
N LEU A 133 1.16 11.51 -3.78
CA LEU A 133 1.27 10.06 -3.62
C LEU A 133 1.98 9.43 -4.82
N HIS A 134 2.65 8.31 -4.60
CA HIS A 134 3.37 7.54 -5.62
C HIS A 134 2.57 6.35 -6.20
N GLU A 135 1.32 6.20 -5.81
CA GLU A 135 0.43 5.12 -6.25
C GLU A 135 -0.87 5.71 -6.77
N LYS A 136 -1.43 5.13 -7.83
CA LYS A 136 -2.76 5.53 -8.32
C LYS A 136 -3.85 5.20 -7.32
N ILE A 137 -4.89 6.03 -7.26
CA ILE A 137 -6.08 5.75 -6.48
C ILE A 137 -6.68 4.43 -6.94
N GLY A 138 -6.97 3.54 -5.97
CA GLY A 138 -7.49 2.19 -6.24
C GLY A 138 -6.42 1.11 -6.40
N THR A 139 -5.12 1.46 -6.48
CA THR A 139 -4.02 0.50 -6.31
C THR A 139 -3.58 0.53 -4.85
N ILE A 140 -3.75 -0.58 -4.14
CA ILE A 140 -3.78 -0.52 -2.68
C ILE A 140 -2.46 -0.95 -2.07
N GLY A 141 -1.71 0.01 -1.53
CA GLY A 141 -0.63 -0.18 -0.54
C GLY A 141 -1.03 0.37 0.84
N GLY A 142 -0.28 0.02 1.88
CA GLY A 142 -0.53 0.52 3.25
C GLY A 142 -0.49 2.05 3.36
N THR A 143 0.35 2.70 2.56
CA THR A 143 0.47 4.16 2.44
C THR A 143 -0.81 4.78 1.90
N GLY A 144 -1.35 4.23 0.80
CA GLY A 144 -2.57 4.73 0.17
C GLY A 144 -3.78 4.68 1.11
N PHE A 145 -3.96 3.59 1.86
CA PHE A 145 -5.04 3.49 2.85
C PHE A 145 -4.93 4.56 3.95
N THR A 146 -3.74 4.71 4.55
CA THR A 146 -3.55 5.69 5.62
C THR A 146 -3.82 7.12 5.14
N ASN A 147 -3.43 7.44 3.90
CA ASN A 147 -3.70 8.74 3.32
C ASN A 147 -5.18 9.00 3.09
N LEU A 148 -5.91 8.04 2.53
CA LEU A 148 -7.35 8.16 2.35
C LEU A 148 -8.07 8.25 3.70
N ASP A 149 -7.62 7.51 4.72
CA ASP A 149 -8.16 7.61 6.08
C ASP A 149 -8.02 9.05 6.64
N VAL A 150 -6.86 9.71 6.42
CA VAL A 150 -6.66 11.11 6.81
C VAL A 150 -7.52 12.06 5.97
N ILE A 151 -7.50 11.92 4.65
CA ILE A 151 -8.22 12.80 3.72
C ILE A 151 -9.73 12.76 3.94
N ASN A 152 -10.30 11.57 4.16
CA ASN A 152 -11.74 11.38 4.40
C ASN A 152 -12.21 11.93 5.76
N ASN A 153 -11.27 12.29 6.65
CA ASN A 153 -11.56 12.86 7.96
C ASN A 153 -10.94 14.28 8.13
N LEU A 154 -10.74 15.00 7.03
CA LEU A 154 -10.33 16.40 7.08
C LEU A 154 -11.44 17.29 7.62
N ASP A 155 -11.07 18.33 8.38
CA ASP A 155 -11.99 19.38 8.79
C ASP A 155 -12.57 20.11 7.59
N ASP A 156 -13.82 20.56 7.68
CA ASP A 156 -14.58 21.20 6.58
C ASP A 156 -13.91 22.45 5.99
N LYS A 157 -13.04 23.12 6.74
CA LYS A 157 -12.28 24.28 6.29
C LYS A 157 -11.19 23.94 5.25
N PHE A 158 -10.87 22.65 5.08
CA PHE A 158 -9.86 22.20 4.13
C PHE A 158 -10.51 21.58 2.88
N GLN A 159 -9.89 21.79 1.74
CA GLN A 159 -10.19 21.10 0.48
C GLN A 159 -8.97 20.26 0.09
N ALA A 160 -9.15 18.96 -0.05
CA ALA A 160 -8.08 18.10 -0.51
C ALA A 160 -8.07 17.96 -2.03
N PHE A 161 -6.87 18.08 -2.62
CA PHE A 161 -6.51 17.63 -3.95
C PHE A 161 -5.46 16.53 -3.82
N ILE A 162 -5.50 15.53 -4.70
CA ILE A 162 -4.55 14.42 -4.67
C ILE A 162 -3.84 14.35 -6.01
N LEU A 163 -2.52 14.48 -6.00
CA LEU A 163 -1.65 14.25 -7.15
C LEU A 163 -1.00 12.88 -7.02
N THR A 164 -1.29 11.99 -7.95
CA THR A 164 -0.75 10.63 -7.98
C THR A 164 0.07 10.37 -9.23
N SER A 165 1.06 9.46 -9.14
CA SER A 165 1.79 8.95 -10.31
C SER A 165 2.20 7.50 -10.11
N ASP A 166 2.06 6.70 -11.17
CA ASP A 166 2.64 5.34 -11.24
C ASP A 166 3.95 5.31 -12.07
N GLY A 167 4.47 6.48 -12.43
CA GLY A 167 5.63 6.65 -13.30
C GLY A 167 5.31 6.77 -14.78
N GLU A 168 4.04 6.60 -15.20
CA GLU A 168 3.63 6.73 -16.59
C GLU A 168 2.73 7.94 -16.85
N ASP A 169 1.84 8.23 -15.89
CA ASP A 169 0.89 9.34 -15.95
C ASP A 169 0.84 10.01 -14.58
N PHE A 170 0.57 11.33 -14.57
CA PHE A 170 0.21 12.07 -13.38
C PHE A 170 -1.30 12.32 -13.38
N GLU A 171 -1.97 11.93 -12.33
CA GLU A 171 -3.42 12.10 -12.18
C GLU A 171 -3.71 13.07 -11.04
N LEU A 172 -4.57 14.04 -11.30
CA LEU A 172 -5.00 15.03 -10.30
C LEU A 172 -6.48 14.81 -9.98
N TRP A 173 -6.76 14.69 -8.69
CA TRP A 173 -8.09 14.41 -8.15
C TRP A 173 -8.53 15.47 -7.18
N LYS A 174 -9.82 15.83 -7.20
CA LYS A 174 -10.50 16.62 -6.16
C LYS A 174 -11.28 15.70 -5.25
N VAL A 175 -11.20 15.93 -3.95
CA VAL A 175 -11.93 15.17 -2.94
C VAL A 175 -13.16 15.97 -2.51
N GLY A 176 -14.34 15.48 -2.80
CA GLY A 176 -15.61 16.00 -2.36
C GLY A 176 -16.42 14.94 -1.65
N SER A 177 -17.73 14.91 -1.84
CA SER A 177 -18.57 13.77 -1.42
C SER A 177 -18.18 12.49 -2.16
N THR A 178 -17.59 12.64 -3.33
CA THR A 178 -16.97 11.58 -4.14
C THR A 178 -15.60 12.03 -4.61
N LEU A 179 -14.76 11.08 -5.03
CA LEU A 179 -13.49 11.37 -5.70
C LEU A 179 -13.75 11.75 -7.15
N GLU A 180 -13.28 12.93 -7.55
CA GLU A 180 -13.41 13.45 -8.91
C GLU A 180 -12.03 13.59 -9.55
N LYS A 181 -11.77 12.91 -10.66
CA LYS A 181 -10.56 13.10 -11.45
C LYS A 181 -10.70 14.35 -12.31
N ILE A 182 -9.90 15.38 -12.02
CA ILE A 182 -9.99 16.68 -12.67
C ILE A 182 -8.94 16.94 -13.74
N ALA A 183 -7.81 16.22 -13.71
CA ALA A 183 -6.81 16.27 -14.78
C ALA A 183 -6.01 14.99 -14.91
N ASN A 184 -5.43 14.78 -16.10
CA ASN A 184 -4.47 13.74 -16.39
C ASN A 184 -3.35 14.30 -17.25
N PHE A 185 -2.12 14.29 -16.71
CA PHE A 185 -0.93 14.73 -17.41
C PHE A 185 -0.20 13.50 -17.95
N ASN A 186 -0.22 13.30 -19.26
CA ASN A 186 0.49 12.20 -19.92
C ASN A 186 1.99 12.54 -19.95
N TYR A 187 2.67 12.27 -18.85
CA TYR A 187 4.08 12.52 -18.70
C TYR A 187 4.76 11.41 -17.92
N HIS A 188 5.87 10.92 -18.44
CA HIS A 188 6.70 9.89 -17.82
C HIS A 188 7.91 10.56 -17.17
N ALA A 189 8.05 10.40 -15.85
CA ALA A 189 9.26 10.80 -15.14
C ALA A 189 10.27 9.65 -15.13
N GLU A 190 11.53 9.95 -15.45
CA GLU A 190 12.61 8.98 -15.37
C GLU A 190 12.86 8.54 -13.91
N LYS A 191 13.18 7.28 -13.73
CA LYS A 191 13.44 6.76 -12.38
C LYS A 191 14.69 7.41 -11.77
N HIS A 192 14.55 7.86 -10.53
CA HIS A 192 15.63 8.50 -9.76
C HIS A 192 16.15 9.81 -10.34
N GLU A 193 15.40 10.44 -11.23
CA GLU A 193 15.67 11.81 -11.63
C GLU A 193 15.37 12.76 -10.48
N PHE A 194 16.27 13.71 -10.25
CA PHE A 194 16.12 14.65 -9.13
C PHE A 194 15.27 15.86 -9.51
N LEU A 195 15.48 16.37 -10.70
CA LEU A 195 14.82 17.57 -11.25
C LEU A 195 14.39 17.31 -12.69
N ASP A 196 13.20 17.79 -13.06
CA ASP A 196 12.64 17.70 -14.39
C ASP A 196 11.83 18.95 -14.73
N SER A 197 12.29 19.73 -15.69
CA SER A 197 11.71 21.03 -16.03
C SER A 197 10.27 20.97 -16.54
N LYS A 198 9.87 19.87 -17.21
CA LYS A 198 8.49 19.68 -17.67
C LYS A 198 7.58 19.34 -16.50
N LEU A 199 8.05 18.50 -15.60
CA LEU A 199 7.30 18.17 -14.38
C LEU A 199 7.21 19.39 -13.47
N ALA A 200 8.25 20.20 -13.37
CA ALA A 200 8.21 21.49 -12.69
C ALA A 200 7.09 22.41 -13.23
N THR A 201 6.89 22.43 -14.57
CA THR A 201 5.81 23.21 -15.19
C THR A 201 4.43 22.68 -14.78
N ILE A 202 4.25 21.36 -14.72
CA ILE A 202 2.99 20.74 -14.25
C ILE A 202 2.72 21.11 -12.78
N TYR A 203 3.73 21.02 -11.92
CA TYR A 203 3.59 21.41 -10.50
C TYR A 203 3.25 22.89 -10.36
N GLU A 204 3.95 23.77 -11.11
CA GLU A 204 3.68 25.22 -11.12
C GLU A 204 2.21 25.53 -11.48
N GLU A 205 1.70 24.86 -12.52
CA GLU A 205 0.31 25.00 -12.97
C GLU A 205 -0.67 24.57 -11.86
N ILE A 206 -0.45 23.39 -11.27
CA ILE A 206 -1.32 22.86 -10.19
C ILE A 206 -1.31 23.81 -9.00
N LEU A 207 -0.11 24.18 -8.50
CA LEU A 207 0.02 25.01 -7.30
C LEU A 207 -0.63 26.38 -7.48
N SER A 208 -0.49 26.99 -8.66
CA SER A 208 -0.98 28.34 -8.94
C SER A 208 -2.49 28.36 -9.22
N LYS A 209 -2.98 27.47 -10.10
CA LYS A 209 -4.39 27.49 -10.54
C LYS A 209 -5.35 27.00 -9.43
N LEU A 210 -4.91 26.08 -8.60
CA LEU A 210 -5.71 25.58 -7.47
C LEU A 210 -5.47 26.39 -6.17
N ASP A 211 -4.68 27.44 -6.19
CA ASP A 211 -4.30 28.21 -4.99
C ASP A 211 -3.93 27.29 -3.82
N ILE A 212 -2.98 26.38 -4.07
CA ILE A 212 -2.53 25.42 -3.06
C ILE A 212 -1.80 26.17 -1.94
N ARG A 213 -2.30 26.03 -0.72
CA ARG A 213 -1.78 26.73 0.47
C ARG A 213 -0.95 25.83 1.37
N ILE A 214 -1.13 24.51 1.26
CA ILE A 214 -0.40 23.50 2.03
C ILE A 214 -0.09 22.33 1.09
N ILE A 215 1.11 21.75 1.16
CA ILE A 215 1.43 20.51 0.47
C ILE A 215 1.66 19.41 1.51
N HIS A 216 1.03 18.25 1.33
CA HIS A 216 1.32 17.07 2.11
C HIS A 216 1.99 16.01 1.24
N ILE A 217 3.30 15.86 1.37
CA ILE A 217 4.08 14.88 0.64
C ILE A 217 4.03 13.56 1.39
N ASN A 218 3.40 12.56 0.80
CA ASN A 218 3.38 11.20 1.33
C ASN A 218 4.49 10.34 0.73
N HIS A 219 4.82 10.57 -0.54
CA HIS A 219 5.97 9.93 -1.17
C HIS A 219 6.37 10.65 -2.46
N LEU A 220 7.68 10.63 -2.78
CA LEU A 220 8.22 11.19 -4.03
C LEU A 220 8.73 10.12 -5.02
N ILE A 221 8.42 8.83 -4.84
CA ILE A 221 8.62 7.86 -5.94
C ILE A 221 7.76 8.32 -7.12
N ASN A 222 8.33 8.27 -8.32
CA ASN A 222 7.71 8.76 -9.55
C ASN A 222 7.44 10.27 -9.61
N HIS A 223 7.94 11.04 -8.64
CA HIS A 223 7.94 12.49 -8.59
C HIS A 223 9.38 13.00 -8.52
N THR A 224 9.58 14.32 -8.72
CA THR A 224 10.87 14.97 -8.59
C THR A 224 10.91 15.99 -7.46
N PHE A 225 12.12 16.42 -7.08
CA PHE A 225 12.29 17.42 -6.02
C PHE A 225 11.90 18.85 -6.47
N ASP A 226 11.59 19.07 -7.76
CA ASP A 226 11.08 20.36 -8.26
C ASP A 226 9.86 20.84 -7.48
N LEU A 227 8.99 19.92 -7.05
CA LEU A 227 7.83 20.27 -6.22
C LEU A 227 8.26 21.00 -4.93
N VAL A 228 9.32 20.51 -4.29
CA VAL A 228 9.85 21.11 -3.05
C VAL A 228 10.55 22.43 -3.32
N GLU A 229 11.30 22.53 -4.42
CA GLU A 229 11.93 23.77 -4.84
C GLU A 229 10.89 24.86 -5.15
N LEU A 230 9.81 24.49 -5.83
CA LEU A 230 8.68 25.39 -6.10
C LEU A 230 7.92 25.77 -4.84
N ALA A 231 7.67 24.83 -3.93
CA ALA A 231 7.04 25.10 -2.63
C ALA A 231 7.84 26.15 -1.84
N ASN A 232 9.16 25.97 -1.73
CA ASN A 232 10.04 26.92 -1.04
C ASN A 232 10.09 28.28 -1.76
N LYS A 233 10.12 28.31 -3.10
CA LYS A 233 10.11 29.55 -3.89
C LYS A 233 8.83 30.36 -3.74
N LYS A 234 7.70 29.68 -3.51
CA LYS A 234 6.37 30.29 -3.38
C LYS A 234 5.95 30.47 -1.93
N ASP A 235 6.84 30.17 -0.98
CA ASP A 235 6.54 30.20 0.46
C ASP A 235 5.33 29.33 0.83
N ILE A 236 5.11 28.20 0.11
CA ILE A 236 4.05 27.26 0.43
C ILE A 236 4.60 26.24 1.44
N PRO A 237 4.10 26.20 2.68
CA PRO A 237 4.53 25.23 3.67
C PRO A 237 4.15 23.80 3.25
N TYR A 238 5.04 22.83 3.57
CA TYR A 238 4.75 21.45 3.34
C TYR A 238 5.08 20.57 4.54
N VAL A 239 4.28 19.52 4.72
CA VAL A 239 4.53 18.44 5.66
C VAL A 239 4.91 17.18 4.91
N LEU A 240 5.71 16.33 5.54
CA LEU A 240 6.16 15.08 4.96
C LEU A 240 5.74 13.92 5.87
N SER A 241 4.95 12.97 5.37
CA SER A 241 4.71 11.69 6.05
C SER A 241 5.73 10.65 5.61
N ILE A 242 6.47 10.12 6.57
CA ILE A 242 7.52 9.14 6.32
C ILE A 242 6.96 7.74 6.52
N HIS A 243 6.73 7.04 5.41
CA HIS A 243 6.15 5.69 5.41
C HIS A 243 7.19 4.57 5.32
N ASP A 244 8.41 4.90 4.85
CA ASP A 244 9.52 3.98 4.65
C ASP A 244 10.88 4.70 4.75
N PHE A 245 11.94 4.13 4.20
CA PHE A 245 13.28 4.70 4.26
C PHE A 245 13.78 5.27 2.92
N TYR A 246 12.86 5.60 2.00
CA TYR A 246 13.17 6.14 0.69
C TYR A 246 14.10 7.36 0.72
N TYR A 247 13.87 8.28 1.64
CA TYR A 247 14.70 9.48 1.76
C TYR A 247 16.09 9.21 2.35
N ILE A 248 16.33 8.04 2.93
CA ILE A 248 17.67 7.57 3.34
C ILE A 248 18.37 6.88 2.17
N CYS A 249 17.63 6.06 1.41
CA CYS A 249 18.18 5.19 0.37
C CYS A 249 17.11 4.83 -0.68
N PRO A 250 17.43 4.84 -1.98
CA PRO A 250 16.53 4.34 -3.03
C PRO A 250 16.09 2.88 -2.83
N SER A 251 16.81 2.10 -2.00
CA SER A 251 16.38 0.78 -1.52
C SER A 251 15.32 0.89 -0.43
N ILE A 252 14.31 1.65 -0.58
CA ILE A 252 13.13 1.85 0.27
C ILE A 252 13.11 1.07 1.61
N HIS A 253 13.46 -0.22 1.58
CA HIS A 253 13.43 -1.15 2.72
C HIS A 253 14.78 -1.35 3.42
N LEU A 254 15.85 -0.68 2.98
CA LEU A 254 17.21 -0.85 3.51
C LEU A 254 17.69 -2.32 3.48
N ILE A 255 17.52 -2.99 2.34
CA ILE A 255 17.89 -4.39 2.15
C ILE A 255 19.06 -4.54 1.17
N ASP A 256 19.88 -5.57 1.44
CA ASP A 256 20.92 -6.04 0.54
C ASP A 256 20.37 -6.95 -0.59
N GLU A 257 21.22 -7.48 -1.42
CA GLU A 257 20.88 -8.38 -2.54
C GLU A 257 20.29 -9.73 -2.07
N ASN A 258 20.55 -10.11 -0.82
CA ASN A 258 20.03 -11.32 -0.19
C ASN A 258 18.72 -11.08 0.57
N PHE A 259 18.11 -9.89 0.42
CA PHE A 259 16.91 -9.45 1.12
C PHE A 259 17.05 -9.40 2.65
N ASN A 260 18.27 -9.19 3.16
CA ASN A 260 18.53 -8.93 4.57
C ASN A 260 18.70 -7.43 4.82
N TYR A 261 18.47 -7.00 6.06
CA TYR A 261 18.76 -5.61 6.46
C TYR A 261 20.23 -5.28 6.20
N CYS A 262 20.49 -4.24 5.40
CA CYS A 262 21.82 -3.86 4.96
C CYS A 262 22.68 -3.21 6.06
N GLU A 263 22.09 -2.84 7.19
CA GLU A 263 22.77 -2.21 8.34
C GLU A 263 23.64 -1.00 7.93
N PHE A 264 23.21 -0.28 6.89
CA PHE A 264 23.93 0.86 6.28
C PHE A 264 25.33 0.54 5.74
N LYS A 265 25.60 -0.71 5.38
CA LYS A 265 26.83 -1.10 4.67
C LYS A 265 26.74 -0.67 3.21
N CYS A 266 27.13 0.57 2.92
CA CYS A 266 26.85 1.21 1.63
C CYS A 266 28.02 1.10 0.61
N GLY A 267 29.21 0.61 1.01
CA GLY A 267 30.43 0.66 0.20
C GLY A 267 30.44 -0.24 -1.05
N ASP A 268 29.59 -1.25 -1.14
CA ASP A 268 29.51 -2.16 -2.31
C ASP A 268 28.05 -2.36 -2.76
N CYS A 269 27.17 -1.37 -2.53
CA CYS A 269 25.78 -1.52 -2.89
C CYS A 269 25.47 -0.87 -4.23
N LYS A 270 24.44 -1.39 -4.93
CA LYS A 270 24.03 -0.90 -6.25
C LYS A 270 23.65 0.59 -6.32
N TYR A 271 23.45 1.24 -5.19
CA TYR A 271 23.09 2.66 -5.11
C TYR A 271 24.27 3.57 -4.71
N GLU A 272 25.47 3.03 -4.48
CA GLU A 272 26.64 3.77 -4.01
C GLU A 272 26.87 5.08 -4.78
N ASN A 273 26.84 5.00 -6.11
CA ASN A 273 27.12 6.14 -6.99
C ASN A 273 26.14 7.32 -6.86
N ILE A 274 24.88 7.05 -6.49
CA ILE A 274 23.84 8.09 -6.39
C ILE A 274 23.56 8.48 -4.94
N LEU A 275 24.01 7.70 -3.96
CA LEU A 275 23.57 7.79 -2.57
C LEU A 275 23.93 9.14 -1.93
N LYS A 276 25.11 9.70 -2.25
CA LYS A 276 25.54 11.02 -1.74
C LYS A 276 24.56 12.11 -2.19
N LYS A 277 24.35 12.20 -3.49
CA LYS A 277 23.42 13.19 -4.10
C LYS A 277 21.99 12.96 -3.60
N TRP A 278 21.57 11.68 -3.49
CA TRP A 278 20.28 11.31 -2.95
C TRP A 278 20.04 11.88 -1.55
N ARG A 279 20.99 11.70 -0.65
CA ARG A 279 20.91 12.19 0.73
C ARG A 279 21.00 13.71 0.82
N GLU A 280 21.72 14.37 -0.08
CA GLU A 280 21.75 15.84 -0.15
C GLU A 280 20.39 16.44 -0.47
N TYR A 281 19.68 15.92 -1.50
CA TYR A 281 18.33 16.34 -1.84
C TYR A 281 17.32 15.98 -0.73
N SER A 282 17.41 14.76 -0.23
CA SER A 282 16.55 14.30 0.85
C SER A 282 16.73 15.11 2.15
N PHE A 283 17.96 15.50 2.47
CA PHE A 283 18.22 16.34 3.63
C PHE A 283 17.56 17.71 3.50
N LYS A 284 17.66 18.34 2.33
CA LYS A 284 16.97 19.62 2.07
C LYS A 284 15.47 19.48 2.22
N LEU A 285 14.87 18.46 1.59
CA LEU A 285 13.44 18.15 1.73
C LEU A 285 13.04 18.02 3.21
N LEU A 286 13.73 17.19 3.97
CA LEU A 286 13.41 16.91 5.37
C LEU A 286 13.63 18.13 6.27
N LYS A 287 14.68 18.90 6.02
CA LYS A 287 15.06 20.07 6.83
C LYS A 287 14.07 21.23 6.69
N TYR A 288 13.59 21.48 5.48
CA TYR A 288 12.69 22.61 5.19
C TYR A 288 11.19 22.24 5.29
N ALA A 289 10.88 20.96 5.52
CA ALA A 289 9.51 20.56 5.87
C ALA A 289 9.05 21.25 7.16
N TYR A 290 7.82 21.73 7.20
CA TYR A 290 7.22 22.25 8.42
C TYR A 290 7.27 21.17 9.52
N LEU A 291 6.89 19.96 9.21
CA LEU A 291 7.06 18.77 10.06
C LEU A 291 7.32 17.52 9.23
N ASN A 292 8.17 16.64 9.76
CA ASN A 292 8.34 15.27 9.31
C ASN A 292 7.49 14.35 10.22
N ILE A 293 6.37 13.87 9.72
CA ILE A 293 5.44 13.00 10.46
C ILE A 293 5.91 11.56 10.33
N VAL A 294 6.05 10.88 11.44
CA VAL A 294 6.54 9.49 11.50
C VAL A 294 5.60 8.62 12.33
N PRO A 295 5.41 7.33 11.96
CA PRO A 295 4.48 6.46 12.66
C PRO A 295 5.06 5.76 13.90
N SER A 296 6.38 5.82 14.11
CA SER A 296 7.06 5.24 15.28
C SER A 296 8.35 5.98 15.62
N SER A 297 8.80 5.89 16.85
CA SER A 297 10.07 6.50 17.26
C SER A 297 11.30 5.77 16.71
N SER A 298 11.15 4.52 16.28
CA SER A 298 12.20 3.78 15.57
C SER A 298 12.57 4.44 14.25
N VAL A 299 11.62 5.05 13.55
CA VAL A 299 11.87 5.82 12.32
C VAL A 299 12.74 7.03 12.62
N ILE A 300 12.40 7.82 13.63
CA ILE A 300 13.23 8.97 14.06
C ILE A 300 14.66 8.55 14.33
N LYS A 301 14.83 7.47 15.11
CA LYS A 301 16.16 6.93 15.43
C LYS A 301 16.94 6.55 14.18
N THR A 302 16.29 5.88 13.24
CA THR A 302 16.90 5.44 11.98
C THR A 302 17.29 6.64 11.09
N TYR A 303 16.43 7.64 10.95
CA TYR A 303 16.73 8.85 10.18
C TYR A 303 17.85 9.66 10.77
N ARG A 304 17.92 9.77 12.10
CA ARG A 304 19.00 10.49 12.82
C ARG A 304 20.37 9.82 12.72
N LEU A 305 20.44 8.53 12.38
CA LEU A 305 21.75 7.89 12.08
C LEU A 305 22.39 8.48 10.82
N ILE A 306 21.60 9.01 9.90
CA ILE A 306 22.06 9.57 8.62
C ILE A 306 22.00 11.10 8.63
N PHE A 307 20.99 11.66 9.27
CA PHE A 307 20.66 13.09 9.31
C PHE A 307 20.55 13.53 10.77
N SER A 308 21.69 13.66 11.46
CA SER A 308 21.78 13.96 12.90
C SER A 308 21.08 15.25 13.32
N ASP A 309 21.06 16.24 12.42
CA ASP A 309 20.62 17.61 12.70
C ASP A 309 19.12 17.83 12.52
N LEU A 310 18.37 16.81 12.11
CA LEU A 310 16.91 16.91 11.93
C LEU A 310 16.20 16.85 13.29
N ASN A 311 15.41 17.90 13.57
CA ASN A 311 14.67 18.05 14.83
C ASN A 311 13.15 18.22 14.65
N ASN A 312 12.68 18.46 13.43
CA ASN A 312 11.29 18.72 13.09
C ASN A 312 10.47 17.44 12.86
N PHE A 313 10.60 16.45 13.74
CA PHE A 313 9.82 15.23 13.72
C PHE A 313 8.57 15.33 14.62
N LYS A 314 7.44 14.82 14.14
CA LYS A 314 6.21 14.59 14.90
C LYS A 314 5.80 13.14 14.83
N LEU A 315 5.58 12.50 15.96
CA LEU A 315 5.09 11.13 16.04
C LEU A 315 3.55 11.16 15.93
N ILE A 316 3.01 10.54 14.88
CA ILE A 316 1.58 10.25 14.73
C ILE A 316 1.45 8.78 14.36
N GLU A 317 1.06 7.94 15.33
CA GLU A 317 0.83 6.51 15.07
C GLU A 317 -0.38 6.34 14.12
N HIS A 318 -0.30 5.34 13.23
CA HIS A 318 -1.41 5.04 12.33
C HIS A 318 -2.62 4.51 13.09
N GLY A 319 -3.79 5.04 12.76
CA GLY A 319 -5.08 4.60 13.26
C GLY A 319 -5.62 3.37 12.52
N ARG A 320 -6.50 2.61 13.17
CA ARG A 320 -7.23 1.48 12.58
C ARG A 320 -8.58 1.30 13.23
N ASN A 321 -9.63 1.16 12.42
CA ASN A 321 -10.99 0.85 12.86
C ASN A 321 -11.33 -0.60 12.48
N ILE A 322 -10.72 -1.57 13.18
CA ILE A 322 -11.04 -2.99 13.03
C ILE A 322 -11.85 -3.43 14.26
N LYS A 323 -12.98 -4.08 14.01
CA LYS A 323 -13.78 -4.68 15.07
C LYS A 323 -12.94 -5.74 15.79
N LYS A 324 -12.86 -5.66 17.13
CA LYS A 324 -12.23 -6.71 17.93
C LYS A 324 -12.84 -8.07 17.60
N SER A 325 -11.98 -9.06 17.45
CA SER A 325 -12.41 -10.44 17.23
C SER A 325 -12.89 -11.07 18.53
N ASP A 326 -13.86 -11.98 18.43
CA ASP A 326 -14.31 -12.81 19.56
C ASP A 326 -13.46 -14.08 19.73
N ILE A 327 -12.31 -14.17 19.04
CA ILE A 327 -11.38 -15.29 19.15
C ILE A 327 -10.86 -15.38 20.58
N LYS A 328 -10.88 -16.59 21.13
CA LYS A 328 -10.21 -16.93 22.38
C LYS A 328 -8.86 -17.56 22.04
N PRO A 329 -7.76 -16.80 22.09
CA PRO A 329 -6.45 -17.31 21.71
C PRO A 329 -6.06 -18.52 22.57
N LYS A 330 -5.54 -19.57 21.93
CA LYS A 330 -5.13 -20.80 22.58
C LYS A 330 -3.82 -21.32 21.99
N LEU A 331 -2.92 -21.78 22.84
CA LEU A 331 -1.74 -22.50 22.41
C LEU A 331 -2.12 -23.95 22.07
N THR A 332 -1.93 -24.36 20.81
CA THR A 332 -2.04 -25.75 20.35
C THR A 332 -0.65 -26.26 20.03
N LYS A 333 -0.32 -27.50 20.35
CA LYS A 333 1.06 -28.01 20.22
C LYS A 333 1.23 -29.12 19.18
N ASN A 334 0.19 -29.67 18.60
CA ASN A 334 0.32 -30.80 17.66
C ASN A 334 -0.67 -30.69 16.51
N PRO A 335 -0.39 -29.93 15.46
CA PRO A 335 0.73 -28.97 15.25
C PRO A 335 0.43 -27.59 15.86
N ILE A 336 1.48 -26.77 16.01
CA ILE A 336 1.35 -25.34 16.32
C ILE A 336 0.96 -24.63 15.02
N LYS A 337 -0.24 -24.05 14.98
CA LYS A 337 -0.73 -23.27 13.84
C LYS A 337 -0.21 -21.84 13.89
N ILE A 338 0.38 -21.38 12.80
CA ILE A 338 0.99 -20.04 12.66
C ILE A 338 0.42 -19.36 11.43
N ALA A 339 -0.32 -18.27 11.61
CA ALA A 339 -0.79 -17.45 10.49
C ALA A 339 0.24 -16.41 10.08
N ILE A 340 0.34 -16.13 8.78
CA ILE A 340 1.18 -15.09 8.19
C ILE A 340 0.32 -14.28 7.24
N LEU A 341 0.28 -12.95 7.45
CA LEU A 341 -0.67 -12.06 6.82
C LEU A 341 -0.05 -11.19 5.73
N GLY A 342 -0.82 -10.86 4.71
CA GLY A 342 -0.53 -9.82 3.72
C GLY A 342 0.29 -10.30 2.51
N HIS A 343 1.14 -9.41 1.97
CA HIS A 343 2.01 -9.72 0.83
C HIS A 343 3.34 -10.31 1.33
N ILE A 344 3.44 -11.63 1.34
CA ILE A 344 4.57 -12.38 1.90
C ILE A 344 5.68 -12.52 0.84
N SER A 345 6.48 -11.47 0.67
CA SER A 345 7.64 -11.42 -0.22
C SER A 345 8.95 -11.81 0.50
N GLN A 346 10.08 -11.74 -0.20
CA GLN A 346 11.37 -12.15 0.37
C GLN A 346 11.74 -11.32 1.60
N HIS A 347 11.66 -10.00 1.52
CA HIS A 347 11.93 -9.10 2.66
C HIS A 347 10.85 -9.18 3.76
N LYS A 348 9.68 -9.75 3.48
CA LYS A 348 8.65 -10.09 4.47
C LYS A 348 8.79 -11.50 5.02
N GLY A 349 9.93 -12.16 4.79
CA GLY A 349 10.31 -13.40 5.44
C GLY A 349 9.94 -14.68 4.71
N SER A 350 9.51 -14.64 3.43
CA SER A 350 9.16 -15.87 2.70
C SER A 350 10.30 -16.89 2.63
N LEU A 351 11.56 -16.43 2.55
CA LEU A 351 12.73 -17.31 2.59
C LEU A 351 13.00 -17.88 3.99
N LEU A 352 12.71 -17.10 5.04
CA LEU A 352 12.85 -17.56 6.42
C LEU A 352 11.82 -18.65 6.75
N ILE A 353 10.58 -18.50 6.27
CA ILE A 353 9.53 -19.53 6.39
C ILE A 353 10.01 -20.87 5.77
N LYS A 354 10.62 -20.82 4.57
CA LYS A 354 11.19 -22.02 3.94
C LYS A 354 12.27 -22.67 4.80
N LYS A 355 13.13 -21.87 5.46
CA LYS A 355 14.17 -22.37 6.35
C LYS A 355 13.57 -23.02 7.59
N LEU A 356 12.57 -22.37 8.22
CA LEU A 356 11.85 -22.93 9.38
C LEU A 356 11.18 -24.26 9.04
N LYS A 357 10.49 -24.35 7.90
CA LYS A 357 9.83 -25.62 7.50
C LYS A 357 10.83 -26.73 7.14
N LYS A 358 12.04 -26.40 6.70
CA LYS A 358 13.11 -27.39 6.51
C LYS A 358 13.66 -27.95 7.83
N LEU A 359 13.66 -27.14 8.89
CA LEU A 359 14.04 -27.56 10.25
C LEU A 359 12.97 -28.44 10.89
N ASP A 360 11.70 -28.19 10.58
CA ASP A 360 10.52 -28.86 11.12
C ASP A 360 10.31 -30.26 10.51
N LYS A 361 11.23 -31.19 10.78
CA LYS A 361 11.16 -32.58 10.27
C LYS A 361 9.98 -33.36 10.83
N ASN A 362 9.52 -33.02 12.03
CA ASN A 362 8.45 -33.72 12.72
C ASN A 362 7.06 -33.10 12.47
N ASN A 363 6.96 -32.10 11.57
CA ASN A 363 5.73 -31.37 11.23
C ASN A 363 5.01 -30.81 12.46
N LEU A 364 5.76 -30.24 13.41
CA LEU A 364 5.24 -29.60 14.62
C LEU A 364 4.69 -28.18 14.33
N LEU A 365 5.05 -27.58 13.19
CA LEU A 365 4.58 -26.26 12.74
C LEU A 365 3.69 -26.37 11.51
N GLU A 366 2.53 -25.75 11.55
CA GLU A 366 1.61 -25.62 10.41
C GLU A 366 1.44 -24.14 10.07
N PHE A 367 1.92 -23.76 8.86
CA PHE A 367 1.83 -22.38 8.38
C PHE A 367 0.57 -22.15 7.54
N HIS A 368 -0.12 -21.04 7.81
CA HIS A 368 -1.31 -20.57 7.10
C HIS A 368 -1.02 -19.20 6.49
N PHE A 369 -1.07 -19.09 5.15
CA PHE A 369 -0.79 -17.85 4.44
C PHE A 369 -2.10 -17.16 4.07
N MET A 370 -2.34 -15.98 4.64
CA MET A 370 -3.48 -15.11 4.33
C MET A 370 -2.97 -13.94 3.47
N GLY A 371 -3.13 -14.05 2.16
CA GLY A 371 -2.65 -13.06 1.20
C GLY A 371 -1.90 -13.68 0.02
N THR A 372 -0.86 -13.00 -0.46
CA THR A 372 -0.05 -13.45 -1.60
C THR A 372 1.36 -13.82 -1.17
N THR A 373 1.96 -14.82 -1.82
CA THR A 373 3.32 -15.29 -1.50
C THR A 373 4.26 -15.18 -2.69
N ILE A 374 5.44 -14.58 -2.49
CA ILE A 374 6.52 -14.48 -3.48
C ILE A 374 7.85 -14.86 -2.82
N PRO A 375 8.52 -15.94 -3.24
CA PRO A 375 8.05 -16.97 -4.18
C PRO A 375 6.88 -17.78 -3.60
N ASN A 376 6.21 -18.55 -4.47
CA ASN A 376 5.10 -19.42 -4.05
C ASN A 376 5.50 -20.35 -2.89
N LEU A 377 4.70 -20.34 -1.82
CA LEU A 377 4.92 -21.10 -0.60
C LEU A 377 3.94 -22.27 -0.40
N ASN A 378 3.11 -22.61 -1.39
CA ASN A 378 2.07 -23.66 -1.26
C ASN A 378 2.59 -25.02 -0.81
N LYS A 379 3.90 -25.30 -0.99
CA LYS A 379 4.54 -26.53 -0.50
C LYS A 379 4.88 -26.50 1.00
N TYR A 380 4.77 -25.34 1.63
CA TYR A 380 5.24 -25.09 2.99
C TYR A 380 4.12 -24.78 3.99
N GLY A 381 2.87 -24.73 3.52
CA GLY A 381 1.70 -24.44 4.34
C GLY A 381 0.42 -24.29 3.51
N VAL A 382 -0.67 -23.97 4.17
CA VAL A 382 -1.99 -23.77 3.58
C VAL A 382 -2.12 -22.33 3.10
N ASN A 383 -2.47 -22.14 1.83
CA ASN A 383 -2.68 -20.80 1.26
C ASN A 383 -4.18 -20.48 1.16
N HIS A 384 -4.62 -19.48 1.91
CA HIS A 384 -6.01 -18.99 1.94
C HIS A 384 -6.30 -17.92 0.87
N GLY A 385 -5.28 -17.43 0.17
CA GLY A 385 -5.43 -16.37 -0.84
C GLY A 385 -5.61 -14.98 -0.23
N ARG A 386 -6.02 -14.02 -1.09
CA ARG A 386 -6.35 -12.66 -0.67
C ARG A 386 -7.69 -12.66 0.07
N TYR A 387 -7.84 -11.74 0.99
CA TYR A 387 -9.06 -11.51 1.76
C TYR A 387 -9.36 -10.00 1.79
N GLU A 388 -10.62 -9.66 1.88
CA GLU A 388 -11.05 -8.28 2.13
C GLU A 388 -10.96 -7.97 3.63
N ARG A 389 -10.86 -6.69 4.00
CA ARG A 389 -10.72 -6.27 5.41
C ARG A 389 -11.86 -6.77 6.28
N GLU A 390 -13.06 -6.78 5.75
CA GLU A 390 -14.29 -7.21 6.41
C GLU A 390 -14.28 -8.71 6.72
N ASP A 391 -13.63 -9.50 5.86
CA ASP A 391 -13.52 -10.96 6.01
C ASP A 391 -12.37 -11.39 6.93
N PHE A 392 -11.50 -10.48 7.36
CA PHE A 392 -10.30 -10.80 8.13
C PHE A 392 -10.63 -11.63 9.38
N ASN A 393 -11.59 -11.18 10.21
CA ASN A 393 -11.97 -11.87 11.44
C ASN A 393 -12.54 -13.27 11.18
N LYS A 394 -13.29 -13.46 10.10
CA LYS A 394 -13.84 -14.74 9.69
C LYS A 394 -12.72 -15.73 9.34
N VAL A 395 -11.82 -15.34 8.44
CA VAL A 395 -10.74 -16.21 7.96
C VAL A 395 -9.79 -16.58 9.11
N ILE A 396 -9.40 -15.60 9.95
CA ILE A 396 -8.50 -15.87 11.08
C ILE A 396 -9.15 -16.76 12.15
N SER A 397 -10.48 -16.65 12.35
CA SER A 397 -11.24 -17.51 13.25
C SER A 397 -11.33 -18.95 12.73
N GLU A 398 -11.50 -19.16 11.44
CA GLU A 398 -11.51 -20.49 10.81
C GLU A 398 -10.15 -21.20 10.93
N ILE A 399 -9.05 -20.45 10.79
CA ILE A 399 -7.68 -20.96 10.99
C ILE A 399 -7.45 -21.28 12.47
N ASN A 400 -7.88 -20.39 13.35
CA ASN A 400 -7.67 -20.44 14.80
C ASN A 400 -6.18 -20.68 15.16
N PRO A 401 -5.26 -19.79 14.74
CA PRO A 401 -3.83 -20.00 14.92
C PRO A 401 -3.40 -19.70 16.36
N SER A 402 -2.36 -20.40 16.83
CA SER A 402 -1.72 -20.09 18.12
C SER A 402 -0.93 -18.79 18.06
N PHE A 403 -0.33 -18.50 16.91
CA PHE A 403 0.49 -17.30 16.70
C PHE A 403 0.20 -16.66 15.35
N ILE A 404 0.42 -15.34 15.29
CA ILE A 404 0.62 -14.66 14.00
C ILE A 404 2.10 -14.32 13.90
N ALA A 405 2.76 -14.67 12.77
CA ALA A 405 4.16 -14.41 12.59
C ALA A 405 4.41 -13.24 11.62
N ILE A 406 5.28 -12.31 12.01
CA ILE A 406 5.74 -11.15 11.22
C ILE A 406 7.26 -11.24 11.09
N LEU A 407 7.71 -11.92 10.03
CA LEU A 407 9.09 -12.33 9.86
C LEU A 407 9.88 -11.43 8.90
N SER A 408 9.62 -10.14 8.88
CA SER A 408 10.32 -9.15 8.05
C SER A 408 11.83 -9.19 8.32
N THR A 409 12.63 -9.25 7.25
CA THR A 409 14.10 -9.23 7.33
C THR A 409 14.67 -7.83 7.22
N CYS A 410 13.82 -6.81 7.21
CA CYS A 410 14.15 -5.39 7.21
C CYS A 410 13.34 -4.65 8.29
N PRO A 411 13.80 -3.47 8.73
CA PRO A 411 13.06 -2.69 9.70
C PRO A 411 11.71 -2.21 9.14
N GLU A 412 10.64 -2.46 9.90
CA GLU A 412 9.32 -1.91 9.64
C GLU A 412 9.22 -0.51 10.25
N THR A 413 8.50 0.40 9.58
CA THR A 413 8.25 1.75 10.10
C THR A 413 7.09 1.80 11.08
N PHE A 414 6.08 0.92 10.92
CA PHE A 414 4.94 0.78 11.84
C PHE A 414 4.44 -0.65 11.95
N SER A 415 4.16 -1.31 10.83
CA SER A 415 3.50 -2.61 10.69
C SER A 415 2.01 -2.59 11.08
N HIS A 416 1.16 -2.33 10.10
CA HIS A 416 -0.29 -2.48 10.23
C HIS A 416 -0.67 -3.90 10.63
N THR A 417 0.01 -4.89 10.05
CA THR A 417 -0.17 -6.32 10.36
C THR A 417 -0.01 -6.62 11.85
N LEU A 418 0.92 -5.93 12.55
CA LEU A 418 1.07 -6.09 14.00
C LEU A 418 -0.16 -5.58 14.75
N THR A 419 -0.70 -4.42 14.35
CA THR A 419 -1.92 -3.87 14.94
C THR A 419 -3.10 -4.83 14.70
N GLU A 420 -3.30 -5.26 13.46
CA GLU A 420 -4.36 -6.20 13.07
C GLU A 420 -4.26 -7.52 13.85
N SER A 421 -3.03 -8.05 14.01
CA SER A 421 -2.79 -9.26 14.81
C SER A 421 -3.22 -9.07 16.27
N TRP A 422 -2.82 -7.99 16.90
CA TRP A 422 -3.19 -7.73 18.30
C TRP A 422 -4.69 -7.47 18.49
N MET A 423 -5.38 -6.94 17.50
CA MET A 423 -6.83 -6.78 17.55
C MET A 423 -7.59 -8.11 17.56
N THR A 424 -6.97 -9.21 17.11
CA THR A 424 -7.50 -10.57 17.28
C THR A 424 -7.24 -11.16 18.68
N GLY A 425 -6.39 -10.52 19.49
CA GLY A 425 -5.94 -11.04 20.77
C GLY A 425 -4.80 -12.08 20.66
N ILE A 426 -4.42 -12.50 19.45
CA ILE A 426 -3.43 -13.56 19.21
C ILE A 426 -2.00 -13.01 19.39
N PRO A 427 -1.16 -13.67 20.22
CA PRO A 427 0.24 -13.28 20.38
C PRO A 427 1.06 -13.40 19.12
N VAL A 428 2.06 -12.51 18.99
CA VAL A 428 2.85 -12.38 17.78
C VAL A 428 4.26 -12.91 17.97
N ILE A 429 4.80 -13.59 16.96
CA ILE A 429 6.22 -13.89 16.83
C ILE A 429 6.78 -12.97 15.73
N ALA A 430 7.67 -12.05 16.10
CA ALA A 430 8.16 -11.05 15.16
C ALA A 430 9.66 -10.86 15.23
N THR A 431 10.25 -10.43 14.11
CA THR A 431 11.68 -10.11 14.04
C THR A 431 12.01 -8.88 14.87
N ASN A 432 13.20 -8.88 15.47
CA ASN A 432 13.69 -7.84 16.39
C ASN A 432 14.23 -6.62 15.63
N LEU A 433 13.39 -6.01 14.74
CA LEU A 433 13.78 -4.90 13.87
C LEU A 433 12.75 -3.76 13.92
N GLY A 434 13.22 -2.52 13.78
CA GLY A 434 12.41 -1.32 13.58
C GLY A 434 11.23 -1.18 14.57
N ALA A 435 10.06 -0.85 14.05
CA ALA A 435 8.85 -0.67 14.84
C ALA A 435 8.33 -1.96 15.47
N LEU A 436 8.62 -3.15 14.91
CA LEU A 436 8.27 -4.42 15.53
C LEU A 436 8.97 -4.55 16.88
N LYS A 437 10.29 -4.31 16.91
CA LYS A 437 11.06 -4.30 18.15
C LYS A 437 10.49 -3.31 19.16
N GLU A 438 10.30 -2.06 18.74
CA GLU A 438 9.81 -0.98 19.61
C GLU A 438 8.45 -1.32 20.21
N ARG A 439 7.48 -1.64 19.37
CA ARG A 439 6.08 -1.83 19.78
C ARG A 439 5.90 -3.07 20.64
N ILE A 440 6.54 -4.20 20.28
CA ILE A 440 6.44 -5.45 21.06
C ILE A 440 7.19 -5.32 22.40
N SER A 441 8.35 -4.66 22.43
CA SER A 441 9.06 -4.40 23.70
C SER A 441 8.23 -3.53 24.65
N LYS A 442 7.51 -2.54 24.12
CA LYS A 442 6.65 -1.64 24.91
C LYS A 442 5.39 -2.36 25.44
N THR A 443 4.76 -3.19 24.62
CA THR A 443 3.45 -3.81 24.94
C THR A 443 3.59 -5.18 25.62
N GLY A 444 4.65 -5.91 25.34
CA GLY A 444 4.81 -7.30 25.75
C GLY A 444 3.89 -8.29 25.05
N GLY A 445 3.20 -7.89 23.94
CA GLY A 445 2.21 -8.68 23.23
C GLY A 445 2.78 -9.72 22.24
N GLY A 446 4.01 -10.19 22.43
CA GLY A 446 4.62 -11.17 21.54
C GLY A 446 6.06 -11.51 21.93
N TRP A 447 6.72 -12.27 21.06
CA TRP A 447 8.15 -12.64 21.18
C TRP A 447 8.94 -12.02 20.04
N LEU A 448 10.11 -11.49 20.39
CA LEU A 448 11.07 -10.94 19.43
C LEU A 448 12.12 -12.00 19.12
N VAL A 449 12.36 -12.24 17.83
CA VAL A 449 13.29 -13.25 17.32
C VAL A 449 14.30 -12.65 16.35
N ASP A 450 15.48 -13.26 16.29
CA ASP A 450 16.53 -12.87 15.35
C ASP A 450 16.37 -13.67 14.04
N TYR A 451 16.01 -12.97 12.93
CA TYR A 451 15.84 -13.58 11.62
C TYR A 451 17.12 -14.22 11.07
N LYS A 452 18.29 -13.84 11.58
CA LYS A 452 19.60 -14.41 11.18
C LYS A 452 19.80 -15.82 11.74
N ASN A 453 19.02 -16.23 12.75
CA ASN A 453 19.15 -17.55 13.39
C ASN A 453 17.82 -18.35 13.33
N PRO A 454 17.50 -19.00 12.19
CA PRO A 454 16.29 -19.78 12.04
C PRO A 454 16.12 -20.92 13.06
N GLN A 455 17.23 -21.56 13.47
CA GLN A 455 17.19 -22.62 14.49
C GLN A 455 16.65 -22.08 15.81
N LYS A 456 17.22 -20.97 16.29
CA LYS A 456 16.76 -20.33 17.52
C LYS A 456 15.30 -19.88 17.45
N ILE A 457 14.82 -19.44 16.28
CA ILE A 457 13.41 -19.12 16.10
C ILE A 457 12.55 -20.38 16.29
N TYR A 458 12.92 -21.48 15.64
CA TYR A 458 12.23 -22.76 15.75
C TYR A 458 12.17 -23.23 17.20
N ASP A 459 13.32 -23.25 17.88
CA ASP A 459 13.43 -23.68 19.28
C ASP A 459 12.62 -22.77 20.21
N THR A 460 12.63 -21.45 19.97
CA THR A 460 11.81 -20.49 20.73
C THR A 460 10.32 -20.81 20.59
N ILE A 461 9.82 -21.06 19.36
CA ILE A 461 8.40 -21.38 19.14
C ILE A 461 7.99 -22.64 19.90
N LEU A 462 8.81 -23.68 19.89
CA LEU A 462 8.53 -24.94 20.55
C LEU A 462 8.62 -24.88 22.07
N SER A 463 9.44 -23.97 22.61
CA SER A 463 9.64 -23.83 24.06
C SER A 463 8.54 -23.01 24.77
N ILE A 464 7.66 -22.33 24.01
CA ILE A 464 6.58 -21.54 24.62
C ILE A 464 5.62 -22.48 25.34
N ASP A 465 5.36 -22.16 26.61
CA ASP A 465 4.38 -22.84 27.47
C ASP A 465 3.07 -22.03 27.60
N ASP A 466 2.07 -22.63 28.21
CA ASP A 466 0.75 -22.01 28.38
C ASP A 466 0.80 -20.79 29.31
N GLU A 467 1.66 -20.75 30.31
CA GLU A 467 1.76 -19.64 31.26
C GLU A 467 2.31 -18.39 30.55
N THR A 468 3.43 -18.52 29.86
CA THR A 468 4.03 -17.42 29.10
C THR A 468 3.14 -16.97 27.93
N TYR A 469 2.42 -17.92 27.30
CA TYR A 469 1.44 -17.62 26.26
C TYR A 469 0.29 -16.76 26.80
N LEU A 470 -0.36 -17.18 27.86
CA LEU A 470 -1.48 -16.46 28.47
C LEU A 470 -1.09 -15.08 28.97
N LYS A 471 0.12 -14.91 29.49
CA LYS A 471 0.68 -13.60 29.85
C LYS A 471 0.77 -12.65 28.65
N LYS A 472 1.11 -13.17 27.45
CA LYS A 472 1.12 -12.35 26.23
C LYS A 472 -0.31 -11.96 25.80
N VAL A 473 -1.26 -12.88 25.89
CA VAL A 473 -2.69 -12.60 25.64
C VAL A 473 -3.20 -11.52 26.60
N GLU A 474 -2.88 -11.61 27.89
CA GLU A 474 -3.22 -10.58 28.87
C GLU A 474 -2.60 -9.22 28.54
N ASN A 475 -1.34 -9.19 28.13
CA ASN A 475 -0.68 -7.94 27.71
C ASN A 475 -1.39 -7.31 26.52
N ILE A 476 -1.79 -8.09 25.51
CA ILE A 476 -2.52 -7.62 24.34
C ILE A 476 -3.87 -7.03 24.73
N SER A 477 -4.59 -7.62 25.68
CA SER A 477 -5.91 -7.12 26.12
C SER A 477 -5.87 -5.70 26.68
N LYS A 478 -4.68 -5.26 27.16
CA LYS A 478 -4.43 -3.93 27.74
C LYS A 478 -4.04 -2.89 26.69
N ILE A 479 -3.80 -3.29 25.44
CA ILE A 479 -3.40 -2.36 24.37
C ILE A 479 -4.58 -1.47 23.99
N LYS A 480 -4.35 -0.16 24.03
CA LYS A 480 -5.26 0.84 23.45
C LYS A 480 -4.83 1.11 22.02
N PHE A 481 -5.69 0.82 21.08
CA PHE A 481 -5.45 1.09 19.66
C PHE A 481 -5.95 2.48 19.31
N LYS A 482 -5.16 3.22 18.54
CA LYS A 482 -5.57 4.52 17.99
C LYS A 482 -6.63 4.29 16.90
N SER A 483 -7.72 5.06 16.94
CA SER A 483 -8.72 5.06 15.88
C SER A 483 -8.24 5.85 14.65
N ILE A 484 -8.95 5.70 13.53
CA ILE A 484 -8.70 6.52 12.32
C ILE A 484 -8.99 7.98 12.64
N GLU A 485 -10.08 8.25 13.37
CA GLU A 485 -10.53 9.59 13.75
C GLU A 485 -9.50 10.28 14.67
N ASP A 486 -8.93 9.56 15.65
CA ASP A 486 -7.88 10.10 16.53
C ASP A 486 -6.62 10.44 15.71
N MET A 487 -6.23 9.58 14.78
CA MET A 487 -5.10 9.87 13.87
C MET A 487 -5.39 11.11 13.03
N ALA A 488 -6.53 11.16 12.36
CA ALA A 488 -6.91 12.27 11.49
C ALA A 488 -7.00 13.60 12.26
N SER A 489 -7.51 13.58 13.49
CA SER A 489 -7.54 14.75 14.37
C SER A 489 -6.15 15.33 14.63
N GLU A 490 -5.12 14.48 14.81
CA GLU A 490 -3.74 14.95 14.97
C GLU A 490 -3.19 15.58 13.67
N TYR A 491 -3.57 15.08 12.49
CA TYR A 491 -3.22 15.68 11.20
C TYR A 491 -3.96 17.00 10.99
N ASN A 492 -5.27 17.06 11.28
CA ASN A 492 -6.06 18.30 11.22
C ASN A 492 -5.47 19.41 12.11
N LYS A 493 -4.96 19.03 13.29
CA LYS A 493 -4.24 19.98 14.15
C LYS A 493 -2.99 20.53 13.47
N VAL A 494 -2.20 19.69 12.81
CA VAL A 494 -0.99 20.15 12.06
C VAL A 494 -1.38 21.12 10.95
N TYR A 495 -2.39 20.79 10.16
CA TYR A 495 -2.85 21.69 9.10
C TYR A 495 -3.46 22.97 9.65
N GLY A 496 -4.16 22.88 10.80
CA GLY A 496 -4.70 24.05 11.50
C GLY A 496 -3.60 24.98 12.03
N ASP A 497 -2.54 24.44 12.59
CA ASP A 497 -1.37 25.19 13.06
C ASP A 497 -0.73 25.94 11.88
N ILE A 498 -0.49 25.27 10.75
CA ILE A 498 0.02 25.89 9.52
C ILE A 498 -0.94 26.98 9.02
N ALA A 499 -2.23 26.70 8.94
CA ALA A 499 -3.24 27.63 8.44
C ALA A 499 -3.34 28.94 9.26
N ASN A 500 -3.00 28.89 10.54
CA ASN A 500 -2.97 30.07 11.40
C ASN A 500 -1.71 30.94 11.19
N GLU A 501 -0.68 30.41 10.52
CA GLU A 501 0.57 31.12 10.20
C GLU A 501 0.54 31.72 8.77
N LEU A 502 -0.44 31.32 7.91
CA LEU A 502 -0.66 31.83 6.54
C LEU A 502 -1.45 33.14 6.52
#